data_8e39999cff8494870611115df08d7406
#
_entry.id   8e39999cff8494870611115df08d7406
#
_cell.length_a   1.000
_cell.length_b   1.000
_cell.length_c   1.000
_cell.angle_alpha   90.00
_cell.angle_beta   90.00
_cell.angle_gamma   90.00
#
_symmetry.space_group_name_H-M   'P 1'
#
loop_
_entity.id
_entity.type
_entity.pdbx_description
1 polymer ?
#
loop_
_entity_poly.entity_id
_entity_poly.type
_entity_poly.pdbx_seq_one_letter_code
_entity_poly.pdbx_strand_id
1 'polypeptide(L)'
;RLDMARWLTDPAHPLTARVAVNRWWEMLFGTGLVETAEDFGVQGARPSHPELLDWLATELIRQKWDQRGILKLIVLSATYRQSSNVTPQLLDADPRNRLLSRGPRWRLPAEMVRDNPLAVSGLLHRQIGGPSVRPYQPAGLWEDVSVERRDKYVADSGPGLYRRSMYTFWKRTCPPPGMATFDAPDRETCVIRRARTNTPLQALVLLNDPTYVEAARAFAERIIHHNAADTERLKFAFRSAVARLPADAEHAVVNDLLAAARKRFTAQPDAANKLLTVGSSKVDTTIEAGELAAWTSVASILLNLDETISKP
;
A
#
# COMPACT_ATOMS: atom_id res chain seq x y z
N ARG A 1 -22.56 2.44 29.96
CA ARG A 1 -21.38 2.55 29.06
C ARG A 1 -20.06 2.53 29.83
N LEU A 2 -19.96 3.27 30.95
CA LEU A 2 -18.74 3.31 31.76
C LEU A 2 -18.39 1.93 32.35
N ASP A 3 -19.38 1.17 32.83
CA ASP A 3 -19.15 -0.14 33.40
C ASP A 3 -18.67 -1.16 32.34
N MET A 4 -19.20 -1.07 31.13
CA MET A 4 -18.70 -1.85 30.00
C MET A 4 -17.26 -1.47 29.64
N ALA A 5 -16.94 -0.18 29.63
CA ALA A 5 -15.57 0.26 29.36
C ALA A 5 -14.59 -0.25 30.43
N ARG A 6 -14.97 -0.19 31.70
CA ARG A 6 -14.18 -0.74 32.81
C ARG A 6 -13.96 -2.23 32.67
N TRP A 7 -15.03 -2.98 32.36
CA TRP A 7 -14.95 -4.42 32.13
C TRP A 7 -14.04 -4.79 30.96
N LEU A 8 -14.14 -4.08 29.81
CA LEU A 8 -13.27 -4.32 28.65
C LEU A 8 -11.79 -4.01 28.92
N THR A 9 -11.49 -3.08 29.81
CA THR A 9 -10.12 -2.71 30.15
C THR A 9 -9.62 -3.30 31.47
N ASP A 10 -10.41 -4.18 32.08
CA ASP A 10 -10.01 -4.90 33.29
C ASP A 10 -8.78 -5.76 33.01
N PRO A 11 -7.70 -5.65 33.79
CA PRO A 11 -6.53 -6.51 33.63
C PRO A 11 -6.84 -8.02 33.72
N ALA A 12 -7.90 -8.40 34.40
CA ALA A 12 -8.36 -9.78 34.50
C ALA A 12 -9.20 -10.23 33.28
N HIS A 13 -9.56 -9.32 32.38
CA HIS A 13 -10.35 -9.69 31.20
C HIS A 13 -9.54 -10.56 30.22
N PRO A 14 -9.98 -11.81 29.93
CA PRO A 14 -9.13 -12.80 29.26
C PRO A 14 -8.87 -12.51 27.77
N LEU A 15 -9.72 -11.72 27.11
CA LEU A 15 -9.71 -11.60 25.64
C LEU A 15 -9.30 -10.24 25.11
N THR A 16 -9.70 -9.12 25.72
CA THR A 16 -9.55 -7.80 25.11
C THR A 16 -8.12 -7.51 24.69
N ALA A 17 -7.15 -7.70 25.59
CA ALA A 17 -5.74 -7.45 25.26
C ALA A 17 -5.20 -8.44 24.23
N ARG A 18 -5.55 -9.74 24.32
CA ARG A 18 -5.14 -10.76 23.33
C ARG A 18 -5.67 -10.46 21.93
N VAL A 19 -6.95 -10.10 21.82
CA VAL A 19 -7.57 -9.73 20.53
C VAL A 19 -6.91 -8.48 19.95
N ALA A 20 -6.64 -7.46 20.78
CA ALA A 20 -5.98 -6.25 20.32
C ALA A 20 -4.58 -6.51 19.75
N VAL A 21 -3.73 -7.23 20.50
CA VAL A 21 -2.36 -7.52 20.06
C VAL A 21 -2.34 -8.48 18.87
N ASN A 22 -3.28 -9.44 18.80
CA ASN A 22 -3.41 -10.33 17.65
C ASN A 22 -3.73 -9.58 16.35
N ARG A 23 -4.62 -8.58 16.40
CA ARG A 23 -4.95 -7.73 15.24
C ARG A 23 -3.75 -6.91 14.80
N TRP A 24 -3.00 -6.33 15.72
CA TRP A 24 -1.78 -5.59 15.37
C TRP A 24 -0.69 -6.52 14.81
N TRP A 25 -0.59 -7.72 15.36
CA TRP A 25 0.29 -8.76 14.82
C TRP A 25 -0.11 -9.11 13.38
N GLU A 26 -1.39 -9.36 13.12
CA GLU A 26 -1.91 -9.65 11.79
C GLU A 26 -1.63 -8.52 10.79
N MET A 27 -1.75 -7.26 11.21
CA MET A 27 -1.42 -6.10 10.37
C MET A 27 0.06 -6.06 9.97
N LEU A 28 0.95 -6.59 10.80
CA LEU A 28 2.40 -6.58 10.59
C LEU A 28 2.93 -7.86 9.92
N PHE A 29 2.33 -8.99 10.24
CA PHE A 29 2.78 -10.31 9.76
C PHE A 29 1.84 -10.96 8.73
N GLY A 30 0.72 -10.33 8.43
CA GLY A 30 -0.24 -10.82 7.46
C GLY A 30 -1.18 -11.90 7.98
N THR A 31 -0.81 -12.61 9.04
CA THR A 31 -1.64 -13.61 9.74
C THR A 31 -1.48 -13.41 11.23
N GLY A 32 -2.56 -13.49 11.98
CA GLY A 32 -2.53 -13.39 13.43
C GLY A 32 -1.85 -14.59 14.10
N LEU A 33 -1.40 -14.43 15.34
CA LEU A 33 -0.98 -15.55 16.19
C LEU A 33 -2.14 -16.54 16.36
N VAL A 34 -3.37 -16.03 16.51
CA VAL A 34 -4.62 -16.75 16.31
C VAL A 34 -5.08 -16.44 14.89
N GLU A 35 -5.15 -17.46 14.04
CA GLU A 35 -5.48 -17.31 12.61
C GLU A 35 -6.93 -16.88 12.38
N THR A 36 -7.86 -17.35 13.23
CA THR A 36 -9.27 -16.96 13.23
C THR A 36 -9.45 -15.69 14.06
N ALA A 37 -9.09 -14.54 13.50
CA ALA A 37 -9.18 -13.25 14.21
C ALA A 37 -10.60 -12.88 14.64
N GLU A 38 -11.60 -13.49 14.01
CA GLU A 38 -13.04 -13.39 14.30
C GLU A 38 -13.50 -14.29 15.42
N ASP A 39 -12.75 -15.35 15.77
CA ASP A 39 -13.15 -16.33 16.75
C ASP A 39 -11.96 -16.75 17.64
N PHE A 40 -12.01 -16.31 18.90
CA PHE A 40 -11.09 -16.69 19.96
C PHE A 40 -11.70 -17.72 20.91
N GLY A 41 -12.86 -18.28 20.53
CA GLY A 41 -13.59 -19.29 21.31
C GLY A 41 -13.15 -20.71 21.00
N VAL A 42 -13.99 -21.65 21.42
CA VAL A 42 -13.70 -23.10 21.33
C VAL A 42 -13.58 -23.60 19.88
N GLN A 43 -14.25 -22.94 18.94
CA GLN A 43 -14.21 -23.29 17.50
C GLN A 43 -13.09 -22.57 16.76
N GLY A 44 -12.47 -21.57 17.37
CA GLY A 44 -11.36 -20.82 16.79
C GLY A 44 -10.06 -21.63 16.73
N ALA A 45 -9.15 -21.17 15.88
CA ALA A 45 -7.82 -21.77 15.78
C ALA A 45 -7.01 -21.53 17.07
N ARG A 46 -6.25 -22.53 17.48
CA ARG A 46 -5.29 -22.34 18.57
C ARG A 46 -4.17 -21.39 18.15
N PRO A 47 -3.68 -20.55 19.08
CA PRO A 47 -2.56 -19.68 18.79
C PRO A 47 -1.31 -20.48 18.37
N SER A 48 -0.59 -20.01 17.37
CA SER A 48 0.68 -20.63 16.94
C SER A 48 1.77 -20.52 18.01
N HIS A 49 1.76 -19.42 18.77
CA HIS A 49 2.71 -19.10 19.84
C HIS A 49 1.92 -18.55 21.04
N PRO A 50 1.32 -19.43 21.88
CA PRO A 50 0.45 -19.02 22.98
C PRO A 50 1.17 -18.14 24.02
N GLU A 51 2.39 -18.48 24.36
CA GLU A 51 3.20 -17.74 25.32
C GLU A 51 3.52 -16.32 24.82
N LEU A 52 3.79 -16.16 23.53
CA LEU A 52 4.03 -14.86 22.91
C LEU A 52 2.75 -14.00 22.91
N LEU A 53 1.60 -14.60 22.60
CA LEU A 53 0.31 -13.92 22.62
C LEU A 53 0.01 -13.40 24.04
N ASP A 54 0.21 -14.23 25.04
CA ASP A 54 -0.03 -13.89 26.45
C ASP A 54 0.94 -12.83 26.94
N TRP A 55 2.20 -12.95 26.57
CA TRP A 55 3.22 -11.95 26.91
C TRP A 55 2.91 -10.57 26.28
N LEU A 56 2.58 -10.51 25.00
CA LEU A 56 2.19 -9.26 24.34
C LEU A 56 0.94 -8.64 24.98
N ALA A 57 -0.04 -9.46 25.36
CA ALA A 57 -1.27 -9.00 25.99
C ALA A 57 -0.99 -8.42 27.39
N THR A 58 -0.18 -9.09 28.20
CA THR A 58 0.21 -8.59 29.53
C THR A 58 1.09 -7.34 29.43
N GLU A 59 1.97 -7.28 28.45
CA GLU A 59 2.81 -6.12 28.20
C GLU A 59 1.99 -4.89 27.78
N LEU A 60 0.93 -5.07 26.96
CA LEU A 60 0.00 -4.01 26.61
C LEU A 60 -0.68 -3.42 27.87
N ILE A 61 -1.13 -4.28 28.76
CA ILE A 61 -1.73 -3.86 30.05
C ILE A 61 -0.70 -3.13 30.91
N ARG A 62 0.53 -3.68 31.03
CA ARG A 62 1.64 -3.10 31.79
C ARG A 62 2.01 -1.69 31.27
N GLN A 63 1.97 -1.48 29.94
CA GLN A 63 2.20 -0.19 29.29
C GLN A 63 0.95 0.70 29.27
N LYS A 64 -0.08 0.38 30.06
CA LYS A 64 -1.32 1.19 30.14
C LYS A 64 -2.00 1.39 28.79
N TRP A 65 -2.06 0.35 27.99
CA TRP A 65 -2.64 0.34 26.63
C TRP A 65 -1.90 1.23 25.62
N ASP A 66 -0.60 1.43 25.79
CA ASP A 66 0.23 2.15 24.81
C ASP A 66 0.41 1.32 23.54
N GLN A 67 -0.48 1.54 22.58
CA GLN A 67 -0.43 0.89 21.28
C GLN A 67 0.88 1.17 20.53
N ARG A 68 1.43 2.39 20.63
CA ARG A 68 2.66 2.76 19.93
C ARG A 68 3.87 2.01 20.52
N GLY A 69 3.89 1.87 21.82
CA GLY A 69 4.91 1.09 22.52
C GLY A 69 4.94 -0.37 22.06
N ILE A 70 3.78 -1.02 21.98
CA ILE A 70 3.66 -2.42 21.49
C ILE A 70 4.05 -2.54 20.02
N LEU A 71 3.55 -1.65 19.15
CA LEU A 71 3.93 -1.67 17.73
C LEU A 71 5.44 -1.49 17.55
N LYS A 72 6.05 -0.54 18.28
CA LYS A 72 7.51 -0.32 18.26
C LYS A 72 8.26 -1.56 18.71
N LEU A 73 7.81 -2.21 19.78
CA LEU A 73 8.41 -3.45 20.30
C LEU A 73 8.39 -4.56 19.25
N ILE A 74 7.27 -4.76 18.56
CA ILE A 74 7.12 -5.77 17.52
C ILE A 74 8.02 -5.46 16.32
N VAL A 75 8.01 -4.23 15.79
CA VAL A 75 8.78 -3.90 14.57
C VAL A 75 10.29 -3.84 14.80
N LEU A 76 10.74 -3.68 16.04
CA LEU A 76 12.15 -3.74 16.40
C LEU A 76 12.64 -5.17 16.70
N SER A 77 11.74 -6.15 16.79
CA SER A 77 12.10 -7.54 17.06
C SER A 77 12.92 -8.15 15.93
N ALA A 78 13.78 -9.10 16.25
CA ALA A 78 14.53 -9.89 15.28
C ALA A 78 13.58 -10.61 14.31
N THR A 79 12.47 -11.14 14.81
CA THR A 79 11.44 -11.84 14.03
C THR A 79 10.84 -10.95 12.94
N TYR A 80 10.52 -9.68 13.25
CA TYR A 80 9.97 -8.76 12.23
C TYR A 80 11.01 -8.33 11.19
N ARG A 81 12.28 -8.29 11.58
CA ARG A 81 13.41 -7.85 10.75
C ARG A 81 14.06 -8.96 9.94
N GLN A 82 13.53 -10.17 9.99
CA GLN A 82 14.01 -11.28 9.16
C GLN A 82 13.78 -10.99 7.68
N SER A 83 14.66 -11.53 6.83
CA SER A 83 14.44 -11.57 5.38
C SER A 83 13.22 -12.40 5.04
N SER A 84 12.44 -11.97 4.04
CA SER A 84 11.33 -12.75 3.47
C SER A 84 11.77 -13.78 2.43
N ASN A 85 13.07 -13.88 2.14
CA ASN A 85 13.60 -14.86 1.20
C ASN A 85 13.26 -16.28 1.67
N VAL A 86 12.79 -17.11 0.74
CA VAL A 86 12.38 -18.47 1.01
C VAL A 86 13.33 -19.43 0.31
N THR A 87 13.80 -20.45 1.02
CA THR A 87 14.51 -21.60 0.44
C THR A 87 13.54 -22.77 0.30
N PRO A 88 13.80 -23.75 -0.61
CA PRO A 88 12.97 -24.95 -0.72
C PRO A 88 12.79 -25.66 0.64
N GLN A 89 13.85 -25.74 1.44
CA GLN A 89 13.81 -26.39 2.75
C GLN A 89 12.89 -25.65 3.75
N LEU A 90 12.91 -24.31 3.74
CA LEU A 90 12.00 -23.51 4.58
C LEU A 90 10.56 -23.61 4.12
N LEU A 91 10.36 -23.73 2.79
CA LEU A 91 9.01 -23.89 2.23
C LEU A 91 8.42 -25.26 2.59
N ASP A 92 9.23 -26.32 2.55
CA ASP A 92 8.79 -27.66 2.93
C ASP A 92 8.51 -27.78 4.44
N ALA A 93 9.36 -27.15 5.27
CA ALA A 93 9.22 -27.23 6.73
C ALA A 93 8.07 -26.34 7.27
N ASP A 94 7.87 -25.17 6.72
CA ASP A 94 6.85 -24.22 7.16
C ASP A 94 6.25 -23.46 5.98
N PRO A 95 5.41 -24.13 5.15
CA PRO A 95 4.87 -23.54 3.92
C PRO A 95 4.07 -22.26 4.16
N ARG A 96 3.35 -22.16 5.28
CA ARG A 96 2.52 -21.02 5.63
C ARG A 96 3.20 -20.01 6.56
N ASN A 97 4.49 -20.19 6.84
CA ASN A 97 5.25 -19.35 7.78
C ASN A 97 4.60 -19.22 9.16
N ARG A 98 3.99 -20.30 9.65
CA ARG A 98 3.33 -20.33 10.97
C ARG A 98 4.32 -20.34 12.12
N LEU A 99 5.54 -20.84 11.88
CA LEU A 99 6.62 -20.90 12.86
C LEU A 99 7.51 -19.65 12.82
N LEU A 100 7.18 -18.67 11.97
CA LEU A 100 7.92 -17.41 11.82
C LEU A 100 9.38 -17.64 11.42
N SER A 101 9.64 -18.65 10.58
CA SER A 101 10.97 -19.04 10.13
C SER A 101 11.61 -18.03 9.18
N ARG A 102 10.83 -17.09 8.65
CA ARG A 102 11.22 -16.01 7.73
C ARG A 102 10.35 -14.77 7.92
N GLY A 103 10.77 -13.64 7.35
CA GLY A 103 9.94 -12.44 7.28
C GLY A 103 8.63 -12.72 6.52
N PRO A 104 7.51 -12.11 6.93
CA PRO A 104 6.24 -12.30 6.23
C PRO A 104 6.24 -11.56 4.90
N ARG A 105 5.64 -12.15 3.86
CA ARG A 105 5.38 -11.51 2.57
C ARG A 105 3.89 -11.53 2.28
N TRP A 106 3.30 -10.36 2.11
CA TRP A 106 1.88 -10.25 1.85
C TRP A 106 1.53 -8.92 1.17
N ARG A 107 0.44 -8.94 0.38
CA ARG A 107 -0.05 -7.77 -0.34
C ARG A 107 -0.53 -6.69 0.63
N LEU A 108 -0.11 -5.44 0.37
CA LEU A 108 -0.58 -4.27 1.10
C LEU A 108 -2.09 -4.06 0.90
N PRO A 109 -2.81 -3.53 1.91
CA PRO A 109 -4.20 -3.11 1.75
C PRO A 109 -4.34 -2.03 0.66
N ALA A 110 -5.51 -1.97 0.02
CA ALA A 110 -5.82 -1.04 -1.07
C ALA A 110 -5.41 0.41 -0.77
N GLU A 111 -5.70 0.86 0.47
CA GLU A 111 -5.35 2.21 0.90
C GLU A 111 -3.84 2.45 0.89
N MET A 112 -3.05 1.45 1.29
CA MET A 112 -1.58 1.56 1.28
C MET A 112 -1.01 1.42 -0.12
N VAL A 113 -1.60 0.58 -0.97
CA VAL A 113 -1.21 0.44 -2.39
C VAL A 113 -1.35 1.79 -3.11
N ARG A 114 -2.37 2.59 -2.80
CA ARG A 114 -2.51 3.94 -3.38
C ARG A 114 -1.63 4.97 -2.67
N ASP A 115 -1.51 4.92 -1.36
CA ASP A 115 -0.76 5.92 -0.59
C ASP A 115 0.75 5.83 -0.83
N ASN A 116 1.28 4.63 -1.11
CA ASN A 116 2.71 4.41 -1.34
C ASN A 116 3.24 5.17 -2.58
N PRO A 117 2.68 5.04 -3.79
CA PRO A 117 3.12 5.83 -4.95
C PRO A 117 3.00 7.34 -4.72
N LEU A 118 1.93 7.80 -4.05
CA LEU A 118 1.78 9.21 -3.71
C LEU A 118 2.87 9.69 -2.74
N ALA A 119 3.28 8.84 -1.79
CA ALA A 119 4.35 9.16 -0.84
C ALA A 119 5.72 9.17 -1.53
N VAL A 120 6.01 8.17 -2.36
CA VAL A 120 7.26 8.04 -3.10
C VAL A 120 7.42 9.18 -4.11
N SER A 121 6.34 9.59 -4.77
CA SER A 121 6.35 10.72 -5.71
C SER A 121 6.41 12.10 -5.04
N GLY A 122 6.10 12.18 -3.74
CA GLY A 122 6.01 13.46 -3.01
C GLY A 122 4.65 14.14 -3.13
N LEU A 123 3.68 13.55 -3.82
CA LEU A 123 2.34 14.10 -3.97
C LEU A 123 1.48 13.92 -2.71
N LEU A 124 1.79 12.96 -1.83
CA LEU A 124 0.94 12.64 -0.68
C LEU A 124 0.72 13.83 0.24
N HIS A 125 -0.53 14.27 0.34
CA HIS A 125 -0.93 15.30 1.30
C HIS A 125 -1.25 14.69 2.66
N ARG A 126 -0.40 15.00 3.68
CA ARG A 126 -0.39 14.33 5.00
C ARG A 126 -1.34 14.92 6.04
N GLN A 127 -2.26 15.78 5.66
CA GLN A 127 -3.22 16.38 6.60
C GLN A 127 -4.03 15.30 7.32
N ILE A 128 -4.12 15.38 8.64
CA ILE A 128 -4.93 14.50 9.50
C ILE A 128 -6.25 15.20 9.81
N GLY A 129 -7.35 14.44 9.80
CA GLY A 129 -8.69 14.96 10.09
C GLY A 129 -9.31 15.72 8.92
N GLY A 130 -10.49 16.29 9.13
CA GLY A 130 -11.26 16.99 8.11
C GLY A 130 -12.19 16.08 7.30
N PRO A 131 -12.90 16.63 6.31
CA PRO A 131 -13.89 15.90 5.51
C PRO A 131 -13.25 14.85 4.61
N SER A 132 -14.06 13.91 4.13
CA SER A 132 -13.67 12.97 3.09
C SER A 132 -13.39 13.67 1.76
N VAL A 133 -12.57 13.02 0.91
CA VAL A 133 -12.13 13.54 -0.38
C VAL A 133 -12.53 12.60 -1.52
N ARG A 134 -12.58 13.15 -2.72
CA ARG A 134 -12.95 12.44 -3.95
C ARG A 134 -11.77 12.43 -4.93
N PRO A 135 -10.89 11.40 -4.87
CA PRO A 135 -9.79 11.24 -5.83
C PRO A 135 -10.32 10.91 -7.23
N TYR A 136 -9.42 10.72 -8.20
CA TYR A 136 -9.83 10.32 -9.55
C TYR A 136 -10.67 9.06 -9.55
N GLN A 137 -11.68 9.07 -10.43
CA GLN A 137 -12.55 7.93 -10.69
C GLN A 137 -13.04 8.02 -12.14
N PRO A 138 -13.23 6.90 -12.84
CA PRO A 138 -13.84 6.90 -14.16
C PRO A 138 -15.20 7.60 -14.18
N ALA A 139 -15.45 8.39 -15.22
CA ALA A 139 -16.72 9.09 -15.41
C ALA A 139 -17.88 8.09 -15.63
N GLY A 140 -19.09 8.49 -15.28
CA GLY A 140 -20.31 7.74 -15.56
C GLY A 140 -20.69 6.71 -14.49
N LEU A 141 -19.78 6.28 -13.63
CA LEU A 141 -20.06 5.19 -12.66
C LEU A 141 -21.14 5.52 -11.65
N TRP A 142 -21.20 6.75 -11.17
CA TRP A 142 -22.24 7.15 -10.21
C TRP A 142 -23.59 7.34 -10.90
N GLU A 143 -23.56 7.87 -12.10
CA GLU A 143 -24.74 8.03 -12.94
C GLU A 143 -25.43 6.68 -13.22
N ASP A 144 -24.63 5.64 -13.50
CA ASP A 144 -25.14 4.32 -13.86
C ASP A 144 -25.83 3.59 -12.69
N VAL A 145 -25.43 3.90 -11.44
CA VAL A 145 -26.02 3.30 -10.22
C VAL A 145 -27.02 4.21 -9.54
N SER A 146 -27.29 5.40 -10.06
CA SER A 146 -28.25 6.35 -9.48
C SER A 146 -29.60 6.34 -10.19
N VAL A 147 -30.65 6.56 -9.43
CA VAL A 147 -32.00 6.70 -9.97
C VAL A 147 -32.01 7.93 -10.91
N GLU A 148 -32.45 7.72 -12.15
CA GLU A 148 -32.55 8.76 -13.19
C GLU A 148 -31.19 9.45 -13.47
N ARG A 149 -30.06 8.77 -13.20
CA ARG A 149 -28.71 9.30 -13.44
C ARG A 149 -28.41 10.67 -12.77
N ARG A 150 -29.03 10.93 -11.62
CA ARG A 150 -28.96 12.23 -10.93
C ARG A 150 -27.64 12.46 -10.21
N ASP A 151 -27.05 11.39 -9.65
CA ASP A 151 -25.81 11.52 -8.91
C ASP A 151 -24.62 11.62 -9.86
N LYS A 152 -23.80 12.64 -9.70
CA LYS A 152 -22.57 12.82 -10.48
C LYS A 152 -21.35 12.75 -9.58
N TYR A 153 -20.32 12.08 -10.05
CA TYR A 153 -19.04 12.12 -9.41
C TYR A 153 -18.22 13.32 -9.90
N VAL A 154 -17.85 14.18 -8.97
CA VAL A 154 -16.93 15.28 -9.25
C VAL A 154 -15.70 15.05 -8.39
N ALA A 155 -14.55 14.81 -9.03
CA ALA A 155 -13.30 14.70 -8.34
C ALA A 155 -12.91 16.04 -7.68
N ASP A 156 -12.25 15.97 -6.53
CA ASP A 156 -11.69 17.15 -5.89
C ASP A 156 -10.55 17.76 -6.73
N SER A 157 -10.09 18.91 -6.33
CA SER A 157 -8.93 19.58 -6.93
C SER A 157 -7.83 19.81 -5.89
N GLY A 158 -6.61 20.07 -6.37
CA GLY A 158 -5.46 20.37 -5.52
C GLY A 158 -5.18 19.29 -4.47
N PRO A 159 -4.89 19.66 -3.20
CA PRO A 159 -4.52 18.71 -2.16
C PRO A 159 -5.54 17.60 -1.89
N GLY A 160 -6.84 17.83 -2.19
CA GLY A 160 -7.89 16.83 -2.02
C GLY A 160 -7.66 15.54 -2.81
N LEU A 161 -7.08 15.65 -4.00
CA LEU A 161 -6.75 14.49 -4.84
C LEU A 161 -5.69 13.57 -4.23
N TYR A 162 -4.81 14.11 -3.39
CA TYR A 162 -3.61 13.43 -2.91
C TYR A 162 -3.64 13.11 -1.42
N ARG A 163 -4.78 13.27 -0.76
CA ARG A 163 -4.91 12.86 0.65
C ARG A 163 -4.80 11.36 0.81
N ARG A 164 -4.44 10.93 2.03
CA ARG A 164 -4.40 9.51 2.39
C ARG A 164 -5.73 8.83 2.06
N SER A 165 -5.64 7.64 1.53
CA SER A 165 -6.78 6.86 1.03
C SER A 165 -7.83 6.55 2.10
N MET A 166 -7.47 6.57 3.39
CA MET A 166 -8.43 6.46 4.49
C MET A 166 -9.48 7.55 4.50
N TYR A 167 -9.22 8.71 3.86
CA TYR A 167 -10.16 9.82 3.73
C TYR A 167 -11.00 9.79 2.46
N THR A 168 -10.82 8.78 1.59
CA THR A 168 -11.60 8.65 0.35
C THR A 168 -13.09 8.51 0.68
N PHE A 169 -13.90 9.33 0.02
CA PHE A 169 -15.34 9.23 0.13
C PHE A 169 -15.85 7.87 -0.38
N TRP A 170 -16.70 7.23 0.39
CA TRP A 170 -17.17 5.88 0.11
C TRP A 170 -18.68 5.89 -0.12
N LYS A 171 -19.11 5.69 -1.37
CA LYS A 171 -20.51 5.41 -1.71
C LYS A 171 -20.68 3.90 -1.75
N ARG A 172 -21.47 3.31 -0.84
CA ARG A 172 -21.64 1.84 -0.74
C ARG A 172 -22.13 1.20 -2.02
N THR A 173 -23.09 1.83 -2.69
CA THR A 173 -23.65 1.35 -3.97
C THR A 173 -22.66 1.46 -5.14
N CYS A 174 -21.56 2.21 -4.99
CA CYS A 174 -20.52 2.39 -6.00
C CYS A 174 -19.17 2.64 -5.30
N PRO A 175 -18.55 1.60 -4.74
CA PRO A 175 -17.23 1.72 -4.11
C PRO A 175 -16.19 2.25 -5.11
N PRO A 176 -15.13 2.95 -4.64
CA PRO A 176 -14.05 3.42 -5.51
C PRO A 176 -13.40 2.24 -6.27
N PRO A 177 -13.43 2.20 -7.62
CA PRO A 177 -13.05 1.02 -8.41
C PRO A 177 -11.62 0.57 -8.17
N GLY A 178 -10.68 1.52 -8.12
CA GLY A 178 -9.27 1.21 -7.87
C GLY A 178 -9.05 0.53 -6.51
N MET A 179 -9.81 0.95 -5.48
CA MET A 179 -9.73 0.30 -4.17
C MET A 179 -10.41 -1.06 -4.15
N ALA A 180 -11.57 -1.20 -4.80
CA ALA A 180 -12.29 -2.46 -4.91
C ALA A 180 -11.44 -3.51 -5.64
N THR A 181 -10.71 -3.11 -6.68
CA THR A 181 -9.76 -3.98 -7.39
C THR A 181 -8.65 -4.52 -6.49
N PHE A 182 -8.28 -3.79 -5.44
CA PHE A 182 -7.31 -4.23 -4.42
C PHE A 182 -7.98 -4.73 -3.13
N ASP A 183 -9.13 -5.37 -3.24
CA ASP A 183 -9.84 -6.06 -2.16
C ASP A 183 -10.25 -5.16 -0.98
N ALA A 184 -10.47 -3.86 -1.21
CA ALA A 184 -11.08 -3.02 -0.18
C ALA A 184 -12.54 -3.48 0.05
N PRO A 185 -12.99 -3.56 1.32
CA PRO A 185 -14.35 -3.99 1.62
C PRO A 185 -15.39 -3.00 1.07
N ASP A 186 -16.52 -3.51 0.63
CA ASP A 186 -17.64 -2.72 0.12
C ASP A 186 -18.31 -1.83 1.20
N ARG A 187 -18.10 -2.19 2.47
CA ARG A 187 -18.72 -1.57 3.66
C ARG A 187 -20.23 -1.81 3.80
N GLU A 188 -20.77 -2.78 3.09
CA GLU A 188 -22.13 -3.26 3.28
C GLU A 188 -22.25 -4.10 4.56
N THR A 189 -21.23 -4.93 4.82
CA THR A 189 -21.15 -5.79 5.98
C THR A 189 -19.88 -5.53 6.78
N CYS A 190 -19.89 -5.94 8.06
CA CYS A 190 -18.67 -5.91 8.87
C CYS A 190 -17.71 -6.99 8.41
N VAL A 191 -16.53 -6.58 7.98
CA VAL A 191 -15.46 -7.48 7.54
C VAL A 191 -14.32 -7.43 8.54
N ILE A 192 -14.02 -8.54 9.19
CA ILE A 192 -12.90 -8.66 10.14
C ILE A 192 -11.61 -8.97 9.38
N ARG A 193 -11.68 -9.86 8.39
CA ARG A 193 -10.56 -10.26 7.54
C ARG A 193 -10.83 -9.88 6.09
N ARG A 194 -9.93 -9.10 5.49
CA ARG A 194 -10.02 -8.72 4.07
C ARG A 194 -9.45 -9.83 3.19
N ALA A 195 -10.04 -10.04 2.01
CA ALA A 195 -9.44 -10.85 0.97
C ALA A 195 -8.10 -10.24 0.52
N ARG A 196 -7.24 -11.07 -0.05
CA ARG A 196 -5.97 -10.65 -0.68
C ARG A 196 -5.81 -11.45 -1.95
N THR A 197 -6.31 -10.92 -3.04
CA THR A 197 -6.21 -11.54 -4.35
C THR A 197 -4.99 -11.02 -5.11
N ASN A 198 -4.57 -11.76 -6.12
CA ASN A 198 -3.57 -11.30 -7.08
C ASN A 198 -4.12 -11.53 -8.49
N THR A 199 -4.53 -10.45 -9.14
CA THR A 199 -5.20 -10.50 -10.44
C THR A 199 -4.47 -9.63 -11.47
N PRO A 200 -4.50 -10.00 -12.77
CA PRO A 200 -3.96 -9.16 -13.83
C PRO A 200 -4.58 -7.75 -13.87
N LEU A 201 -5.84 -7.61 -13.46
CA LEU A 201 -6.53 -6.32 -13.39
C LEU A 201 -5.85 -5.36 -12.42
N GLN A 202 -5.29 -5.85 -11.33
CA GLN A 202 -4.54 -5.02 -10.38
C GLN A 202 -3.30 -4.40 -11.03
N ALA A 203 -2.55 -5.17 -11.82
CA ALA A 203 -1.42 -4.63 -12.59
C ALA A 203 -1.86 -3.59 -13.63
N LEU A 204 -2.98 -3.84 -14.32
CA LEU A 204 -3.55 -2.88 -15.27
C LEU A 204 -3.97 -1.58 -14.60
N VAL A 205 -4.53 -1.62 -13.40
CA VAL A 205 -4.88 -0.42 -12.62
C VAL A 205 -3.62 0.37 -12.28
N LEU A 206 -2.55 -0.28 -11.78
CA LEU A 206 -1.29 0.40 -11.46
C LEU A 206 -0.64 1.07 -12.68
N LEU A 207 -0.84 0.53 -13.88
CA LEU A 207 -0.27 1.06 -15.11
C LEU A 207 -1.12 2.14 -15.78
N ASN A 208 -2.43 2.20 -15.53
CA ASN A 208 -3.34 3.03 -16.34
C ASN A 208 -4.21 4.00 -15.53
N ASP A 209 -4.44 3.78 -14.24
CA ASP A 209 -5.23 4.72 -13.44
C ASP A 209 -4.48 6.07 -13.31
N PRO A 210 -5.16 7.20 -13.53
CA PRO A 210 -4.54 8.52 -13.49
C PRO A 210 -3.73 8.79 -12.22
N THR A 211 -4.14 8.27 -11.07
CA THR A 211 -3.40 8.45 -9.81
C THR A 211 -1.99 7.88 -9.89
N TYR A 212 -1.83 6.67 -10.46
CA TYR A 212 -0.54 6.00 -10.53
C TYR A 212 0.33 6.54 -11.65
N VAL A 213 -0.28 6.89 -12.79
CA VAL A 213 0.44 7.52 -13.91
C VAL A 213 0.98 8.89 -13.50
N GLU A 214 0.18 9.70 -12.83
CA GLU A 214 0.60 11.00 -12.30
C GLU A 214 1.67 10.85 -11.23
N ALA A 215 1.53 9.89 -10.31
CA ALA A 215 2.55 9.60 -9.31
C ALA A 215 3.86 9.15 -9.95
N ALA A 216 3.82 8.34 -11.01
CA ALA A 216 5.02 7.94 -11.75
C ALA A 216 5.72 9.15 -12.39
N ARG A 217 4.97 10.09 -12.97
CA ARG A 217 5.52 11.34 -13.52
C ARG A 217 6.17 12.20 -12.45
N ALA A 218 5.47 12.48 -11.37
CA ALA A 218 6.03 13.28 -10.27
C ALA A 218 7.24 12.59 -9.60
N PHE A 219 7.26 11.27 -9.57
CA PHE A 219 8.45 10.53 -9.11
C PHE A 219 9.61 10.64 -10.11
N ALA A 220 9.35 10.62 -11.42
CA ALA A 220 10.35 10.83 -12.45
C ALA A 220 10.99 12.23 -12.35
N GLU A 221 10.20 13.28 -12.09
CA GLU A 221 10.72 14.63 -11.83
C GLU A 221 11.71 14.61 -10.65
N ARG A 222 11.38 13.97 -9.56
CA ARG A 222 12.27 13.81 -8.39
C ARG A 222 13.53 13.02 -8.71
N ILE A 223 13.43 11.97 -9.51
CA ILE A 223 14.57 11.15 -9.94
C ILE A 223 15.54 12.00 -10.77
N ILE A 224 15.02 12.75 -11.74
CA ILE A 224 15.83 13.59 -12.63
C ILE A 224 16.55 14.68 -11.85
N HIS A 225 15.85 15.35 -10.93
CA HIS A 225 16.45 16.39 -10.11
C HIS A 225 17.46 15.88 -9.06
N HIS A 226 17.44 14.59 -8.75
CA HIS A 226 18.36 14.04 -7.75
C HIS A 226 19.82 14.07 -8.19
N ASN A 227 20.09 13.74 -9.48
CA ASN A 227 21.45 13.70 -10.03
C ASN A 227 21.44 13.85 -11.57
N ALA A 228 22.57 14.20 -12.15
CA ALA A 228 22.76 14.23 -13.59
C ALA A 228 23.03 12.84 -14.20
N ALA A 229 23.68 11.95 -13.47
CA ALA A 229 24.06 10.62 -13.93
C ALA A 229 22.93 9.60 -13.74
N ASP A 230 22.57 8.88 -14.81
CA ASP A 230 21.47 7.89 -14.80
C ASP A 230 21.67 6.78 -13.74
N THR A 231 22.92 6.33 -13.53
CA THR A 231 23.22 5.34 -12.51
C THR A 231 22.83 5.79 -11.09
N GLU A 232 23.11 7.05 -10.75
CA GLU A 232 22.76 7.60 -9.43
C GLU A 232 21.26 7.87 -9.33
N ARG A 233 20.62 8.32 -10.43
CA ARG A 233 19.16 8.42 -10.55
C ARG A 233 18.49 7.08 -10.27
N LEU A 234 19.00 6.00 -10.85
CA LEU A 234 18.45 4.66 -10.68
C LEU A 234 18.61 4.15 -9.25
N LYS A 235 19.76 4.37 -8.62
CA LYS A 235 19.97 4.05 -7.20
C LYS A 235 18.99 4.81 -6.30
N PHE A 236 18.78 6.09 -6.56
CA PHE A 236 17.79 6.89 -5.84
C PHE A 236 16.36 6.36 -6.04
N ALA A 237 16.01 5.99 -7.27
CA ALA A 237 14.70 5.46 -7.61
C ALA A 237 14.40 4.15 -6.84
N PHE A 238 15.33 3.18 -6.86
CA PHE A 238 15.18 1.93 -6.11
C PHE A 238 15.12 2.16 -4.59
N ARG A 239 16.01 2.98 -4.04
CA ARG A 239 15.98 3.31 -2.60
C ARG A 239 14.67 3.94 -2.18
N SER A 240 14.10 4.81 -3.02
CA SER A 240 12.85 5.50 -2.73
C SER A 240 11.63 4.58 -2.84
N ALA A 241 11.61 3.67 -3.82
CA ALA A 241 10.46 2.79 -4.08
C ALA A 241 10.49 1.52 -3.21
N VAL A 242 11.67 0.87 -3.07
CA VAL A 242 11.80 -0.46 -2.45
C VAL A 242 12.86 -0.55 -1.35
N ALA A 243 13.42 0.60 -0.91
CA ALA A 243 14.38 0.73 0.19
C ALA A 243 15.70 -0.08 0.03
N ARG A 244 16.04 -0.50 -1.19
CA ARG A 244 17.29 -1.20 -1.52
C ARG A 244 17.93 -0.64 -2.79
N LEU A 245 19.15 -1.07 -3.07
CA LEU A 245 19.79 -0.81 -4.36
C LEU A 245 19.31 -1.82 -5.42
N PRO A 246 19.36 -1.46 -6.72
CA PRO A 246 19.13 -2.42 -7.79
C PRO A 246 20.24 -3.49 -7.80
N ALA A 247 19.87 -4.74 -8.11
CA ALA A 247 20.84 -5.75 -8.49
C ALA A 247 21.39 -5.47 -9.91
N ASP A 248 22.54 -6.03 -10.25
CA ASP A 248 23.18 -5.79 -11.56
C ASP A 248 22.26 -6.17 -12.74
N ALA A 249 21.52 -7.27 -12.62
CA ALA A 249 20.55 -7.68 -13.63
C ALA A 249 19.37 -6.69 -13.75
N GLU A 250 18.86 -6.18 -12.63
CA GLU A 250 17.80 -5.16 -12.63
C GLU A 250 18.29 -3.85 -13.24
N HIS A 251 19.53 -3.46 -12.89
CA HIS A 251 20.17 -2.27 -13.46
C HIS A 251 20.27 -2.36 -14.99
N ALA A 252 20.67 -3.51 -15.53
CA ALA A 252 20.77 -3.74 -16.97
C ALA A 252 19.38 -3.61 -17.64
N VAL A 253 18.37 -4.33 -17.12
CA VAL A 253 17.00 -4.33 -17.66
C VAL A 253 16.40 -2.92 -17.65
N VAL A 254 16.59 -2.16 -16.57
CA VAL A 254 16.02 -0.81 -16.47
C VAL A 254 16.75 0.18 -17.37
N ASN A 255 18.07 0.03 -17.57
CA ASN A 255 18.81 0.84 -18.54
C ASN A 255 18.34 0.59 -19.99
N ASP A 256 18.12 -0.68 -20.35
CA ASP A 256 17.60 -1.02 -21.69
C ASP A 256 16.19 -0.42 -21.90
N LEU A 257 15.33 -0.52 -20.87
CA LEU A 257 14.02 0.12 -20.87
C LEU A 257 14.11 1.64 -21.05
N LEU A 258 14.98 2.30 -20.29
CA LEU A 258 15.18 3.76 -20.38
C LEU A 258 15.66 4.16 -21.78
N ALA A 259 16.62 3.43 -22.34
CA ALA A 259 17.11 3.68 -23.69
C ALA A 259 16.00 3.50 -24.75
N ALA A 260 15.20 2.44 -24.64
CA ALA A 260 14.06 2.21 -25.52
C ALA A 260 12.98 3.31 -25.39
N ALA A 261 12.69 3.74 -24.15
CA ALA A 261 11.72 4.80 -23.88
C ALA A 261 12.20 6.14 -24.45
N ARG A 262 13.47 6.50 -24.26
CA ARG A 262 14.08 7.69 -24.86
C ARG A 262 13.93 7.68 -26.39
N LYS A 263 14.29 6.58 -27.04
CA LYS A 263 14.14 6.41 -28.49
C LYS A 263 12.68 6.57 -28.94
N ARG A 264 11.74 5.97 -28.22
CA ARG A 264 10.30 6.07 -28.50
C ARG A 264 9.80 7.50 -28.41
N PHE A 265 10.08 8.22 -27.33
CA PHE A 265 9.54 9.56 -27.12
C PHE A 265 10.24 10.63 -27.94
N THR A 266 11.49 10.42 -28.34
CA THR A 266 12.14 11.24 -29.38
C THR A 266 11.44 11.07 -30.72
N ALA A 267 11.06 9.86 -31.10
CA ALA A 267 10.33 9.60 -32.34
C ALA A 267 8.84 10.00 -32.27
N GLN A 268 8.25 10.10 -31.09
CA GLN A 268 6.83 10.38 -30.88
C GLN A 268 6.61 11.45 -29.79
N PRO A 269 6.95 12.72 -30.02
CA PRO A 269 6.80 13.80 -29.03
C PRO A 269 5.37 13.97 -28.51
N ASP A 270 4.37 13.78 -29.39
CA ASP A 270 2.96 13.86 -28.99
C ASP A 270 2.57 12.79 -27.97
N ALA A 271 3.16 11.60 -28.06
CA ALA A 271 2.93 10.55 -27.08
C ALA A 271 3.55 10.91 -25.72
N ALA A 272 4.72 11.55 -25.70
CA ALA A 272 5.32 12.09 -24.48
C ALA A 272 4.38 13.13 -23.83
N ASN A 273 3.94 14.13 -24.60
CA ASN A 273 3.05 15.17 -24.10
C ASN A 273 1.74 14.60 -23.55
N LYS A 274 1.11 13.64 -24.24
CA LYS A 274 -0.12 12.97 -23.76
C LYS A 274 0.11 12.25 -22.44
N LEU A 275 1.25 11.57 -22.27
CA LEU A 275 1.58 10.88 -21.01
C LEU A 275 1.76 11.89 -19.87
N LEU A 276 2.46 12.99 -20.12
CA LEU A 276 2.79 13.98 -19.09
C LEU A 276 1.60 14.84 -18.67
N THR A 277 0.55 14.95 -19.49
CA THR A 277 -0.68 15.70 -19.16
C THR A 277 -1.67 14.92 -18.31
N VAL A 278 -1.38 13.65 -17.97
CA VAL A 278 -2.25 12.85 -17.08
C VAL A 278 -2.16 13.40 -15.66
N GLY A 279 -3.33 13.62 -15.04
CA GLY A 279 -3.45 14.14 -13.68
C GLY A 279 -3.55 15.66 -13.60
N SER A 280 -3.55 16.20 -12.39
CA SER A 280 -3.79 17.64 -12.12
C SER A 280 -2.57 18.35 -11.53
N SER A 281 -1.53 17.64 -11.11
CA SER A 281 -0.30 18.29 -10.63
C SER A 281 0.46 18.93 -11.78
N LYS A 282 1.10 20.06 -11.50
CA LYS A 282 1.87 20.77 -12.52
C LYS A 282 3.05 19.93 -13.01
N VAL A 283 3.23 19.92 -14.32
CA VAL A 283 4.41 19.32 -14.97
C VAL A 283 5.59 20.26 -14.82
N ASP A 284 6.76 19.73 -14.50
CA ASP A 284 7.99 20.52 -14.49
C ASP A 284 8.46 20.76 -15.93
N THR A 285 8.24 21.98 -16.41
CA THR A 285 8.61 22.41 -17.77
C THR A 285 10.10 22.71 -17.94
N THR A 286 10.91 22.63 -16.88
CA THR A 286 12.37 22.77 -16.98
C THR A 286 13.05 21.50 -17.48
N ILE A 287 12.34 20.38 -17.46
CA ILE A 287 12.80 19.09 -17.95
C ILE A 287 12.29 18.89 -19.39
N GLU A 288 13.16 18.39 -20.27
CA GLU A 288 12.76 18.05 -21.63
C GLU A 288 11.68 16.95 -21.62
N ALA A 289 10.61 17.14 -22.41
CA ALA A 289 9.41 16.31 -22.34
C ALA A 289 9.67 14.82 -22.65
N GLY A 290 10.51 14.51 -23.64
CA GLY A 290 10.87 13.13 -23.97
C GLY A 290 11.66 12.45 -22.88
N GLU A 291 12.59 13.17 -22.24
CA GLU A 291 13.37 12.66 -21.10
C GLU A 291 12.46 12.41 -19.88
N LEU A 292 11.58 13.35 -19.55
CA LEU A 292 10.63 13.17 -18.46
C LEU A 292 9.68 11.99 -18.71
N ALA A 293 9.17 11.83 -19.95
CA ALA A 293 8.32 10.71 -20.31
C ALA A 293 9.06 9.36 -20.26
N ALA A 294 10.35 9.33 -20.63
CA ALA A 294 11.19 8.14 -20.52
C ALA A 294 11.37 7.72 -19.04
N TRP A 295 11.71 8.64 -18.17
CA TRP A 295 11.81 8.37 -16.74
C TRP A 295 10.45 8.08 -16.07
N THR A 296 9.36 8.66 -16.57
CA THR A 296 8.00 8.30 -16.14
C THR A 296 7.70 6.83 -16.42
N SER A 297 8.16 6.30 -17.56
CA SER A 297 8.02 4.87 -17.86
C SER A 297 8.82 3.99 -16.89
N VAL A 298 10.04 4.38 -16.56
CA VAL A 298 10.86 3.70 -15.54
C VAL A 298 10.19 3.76 -14.17
N ALA A 299 9.75 4.94 -13.74
CA ALA A 299 9.07 5.14 -12.47
C ALA A 299 7.78 4.30 -12.37
N SER A 300 7.00 4.21 -13.45
CA SER A 300 5.78 3.40 -13.51
C SER A 300 6.07 1.92 -13.28
N ILE A 301 7.14 1.38 -13.87
CA ILE A 301 7.54 -0.01 -13.64
C ILE A 301 8.02 -0.23 -12.22
N LEU A 302 8.82 0.68 -11.65
CA LEU A 302 9.28 0.57 -10.27
C LEU A 302 8.12 0.61 -9.28
N LEU A 303 7.12 1.45 -9.51
CA LEU A 303 5.92 1.53 -8.68
C LEU A 303 4.98 0.33 -8.86
N ASN A 304 5.17 -0.49 -9.90
CA ASN A 304 4.41 -1.71 -10.17
C ASN A 304 5.18 -3.00 -9.78
N LEU A 305 6.38 -2.89 -9.22
CA LEU A 305 7.09 -4.03 -8.69
C LEU A 305 6.30 -4.67 -7.55
N ASP A 306 6.37 -6.00 -7.45
CA ASP A 306 5.74 -6.71 -6.33
C ASP A 306 6.21 -6.19 -4.96
N GLU A 307 7.47 -5.81 -4.82
CA GLU A 307 8.04 -5.23 -3.61
C GLU A 307 7.42 -3.87 -3.21
N THR A 308 6.84 -3.12 -4.15
CA THR A 308 6.16 -1.85 -3.88
C THR A 308 4.73 -2.02 -3.41
N ILE A 309 4.08 -3.10 -3.80
CA ILE A 309 2.68 -3.41 -3.49
C ILE A 309 2.51 -4.51 -2.45
N SER A 310 3.62 -5.11 -2.02
CA SER A 310 3.67 -6.11 -0.97
C SER A 310 4.61 -5.65 0.16
N LYS A 311 4.42 -6.19 1.34
CA LYS A 311 5.45 -6.16 2.36
C LYS A 311 6.49 -7.20 1.97
N PRO A 312 7.76 -6.80 1.70
CA PRO A 312 8.82 -7.73 1.35
C PRO A 312 9.32 -8.51 2.55
#